data_5fabaab288b5d0d67c1d2c33b0bcbfa4
#
_entry.id   5fabaab288b5d0d67c1d2c33b0bcbfa4
#
_cell.length_a   1.000
_cell.length_b   1.000
_cell.length_c   1.000
_cell.angle_alpha   90.00
_cell.angle_beta   90.00
_cell.angle_gamma   90.00
#
_symmetry.space_group_name_H-M   'P 1'
#
loop_
_entity.id
_entity.type
_entity.pdbx_description
1 polymer ?
#
loop_
_entity_poly.entity_id
_entity_poly.type
_entity_poly.pdbx_seq_one_letter_code
_entity_poly.pdbx_strand_id
1 'polypeptide(L)' 'MSTTPSRDTVLCISLAGRPGTFGVRFHNHLYQQLGLDFYYKAMRTDDLPAAVAGIRAL' A
#
# COMPACT_ATOMS: atom_id res chain seq x y z
N MET A 1 12.83 11.99 -6.89
CA MET A 1 12.78 12.34 -5.47
C MET A 1 12.40 11.12 -4.66
N SER A 2 13.18 10.80 -3.67
CA SER A 2 12.89 9.69 -2.79
C SER A 2 11.94 10.15 -1.70
N THR A 3 10.88 9.40 -1.47
CA THR A 3 9.94 9.69 -0.40
C THR A 3 10.06 8.60 0.65
N THR A 4 10.53 8.99 1.83
CA THR A 4 10.52 8.11 2.98
C THR A 4 9.17 8.24 3.65
N PRO A 5 8.46 7.12 3.89
CA PRO A 5 7.18 7.19 4.58
C PRO A 5 7.33 7.82 5.96
N SER A 6 6.33 8.63 6.33
CA SER A 6 6.24 9.24 7.64
C SER A 6 4.87 8.93 8.24
N ARG A 7 4.60 9.48 9.42
CA ARG A 7 3.29 9.30 10.06
C ARG A 7 2.15 9.91 9.24
N ASP A 8 2.47 10.82 8.35
CA ASP A 8 1.46 11.53 7.55
C ASP A 8 1.28 10.91 6.17
N THR A 9 2.12 9.94 5.81
CA THR A 9 2.02 9.26 4.53
C THR A 9 0.73 8.45 4.43
N VAL A 10 0.01 8.61 3.33
CA VAL A 10 -1.19 7.80 3.08
C VAL A 10 -0.76 6.42 2.62
N LEU A 11 -1.17 5.40 3.36
CA LEU A 11 -0.86 4.02 3.01
C LEU A 11 -1.98 3.47 2.13
N CYS A 12 -1.61 3.07 0.92
CA CYS A 12 -2.50 2.42 -0.03
C CYS A 12 -2.11 0.95 -0.10
N ILE A 13 -3.07 0.06 0.09
CA ILE A 13 -2.76 -1.37 0.11
C ILE A 13 -3.69 -2.13 -0.81
N SER A 14 -3.20 -3.28 -1.28
CA SER A 14 -4.03 -4.31 -1.86
C SER A 14 -3.89 -5.58 -1.04
N LEU A 15 -4.96 -6.35 -0.98
CA LEU A 15 -5.02 -7.59 -0.23
C LEU A 15 -5.27 -8.74 -1.17
N ALA A 16 -4.47 -9.80 -1.05
CA ALA A 16 -4.63 -10.99 -1.88
C ALA A 16 -3.97 -12.17 -1.21
N GLY A 17 -4.37 -13.39 -1.62
CA GLY A 17 -3.70 -14.60 -1.19
C GLY A 17 -2.30 -14.73 -1.79
N ARG A 18 -2.11 -14.20 -3.00
CA ARG A 18 -0.82 -14.20 -3.70
C ARG A 18 -0.57 -12.83 -4.33
N PRO A 19 -0.12 -11.88 -3.52
CA PRO A 19 0.12 -10.54 -4.06
C PRO A 19 1.31 -10.54 -5.02
N GLY A 20 1.16 -9.77 -6.11
CA GLY A 20 2.23 -9.56 -7.07
C GLY A 20 3.11 -8.38 -6.68
N THR A 21 4.16 -8.15 -7.47
CA THR A 21 5.10 -7.07 -7.23
C THR A 21 4.94 -5.91 -8.21
N PHE A 22 4.38 -6.18 -9.38
CA PHE A 22 4.26 -5.16 -10.41
C PHE A 22 3.46 -3.96 -9.94
N GLY A 23 2.31 -4.18 -9.31
CA GLY A 23 1.46 -3.10 -8.82
C GLY A 23 2.16 -2.23 -7.80
N VAL A 24 2.97 -2.83 -6.92
CA VAL A 24 3.74 -2.10 -5.91
C VAL A 24 4.70 -1.14 -6.60
N ARG A 25 5.45 -1.61 -7.57
CA ARG A 25 6.42 -0.79 -8.30
C ARG A 25 5.74 0.30 -9.10
N PHE A 26 4.67 -0.06 -9.80
CA PHE A 26 3.97 0.87 -10.67
C PHE A 26 3.35 2.02 -9.88
N HIS A 27 2.60 1.70 -8.84
CA HIS A 27 1.92 2.73 -8.06
C HIS A 27 2.90 3.63 -7.32
N ASN A 28 3.94 3.06 -6.72
CA ASN A 28 4.92 3.87 -5.99
C ASN A 28 5.72 4.77 -6.93
N HIS A 29 6.05 4.27 -8.12
CA HIS A 29 6.70 5.10 -9.12
C HIS A 29 5.80 6.26 -9.54
N LEU A 30 4.51 5.98 -9.77
CA LEU A 30 3.55 7.01 -10.15
C LEU A 30 3.39 8.05 -9.06
N TYR A 31 3.31 7.64 -7.80
CA TYR A 31 3.21 8.58 -6.67
C TYR A 31 4.42 9.50 -6.61
N GLN A 32 5.62 8.97 -6.83
CA GLN A 32 6.83 9.79 -6.87
C GLN A 32 6.79 10.80 -8.01
N GLN A 33 6.35 10.38 -9.18
CA GLN A 33 6.24 11.27 -10.34
C GLN A 33 5.23 12.40 -10.12
N LEU A 34 4.17 12.12 -9.38
CA LEU A 34 3.12 13.09 -9.10
C LEU A 34 3.37 13.90 -7.82
N GLY A 35 4.44 13.60 -7.09
CA GLY A 35 4.75 14.29 -5.85
C GLY A 35 3.77 14.00 -4.73
N LEU A 36 3.15 12.82 -4.72
CA LEU A 36 2.19 12.44 -3.70
C LEU A 36 2.89 11.73 -2.53
N ASP A 37 2.49 12.09 -1.32
CA ASP A 37 2.97 11.43 -0.10
C ASP A 37 2.13 10.18 0.17
N PHE A 38 2.20 9.26 -0.76
CA PHE A 38 1.48 7.98 -0.74
C PHE A 38 2.50 6.85 -0.82
N TYR A 39 2.15 5.72 -0.22
CA TYR A 39 2.96 4.51 -0.32
C TYR A 39 2.02 3.34 -0.58
N TYR A 40 2.32 2.55 -1.60
CA TYR A 40 1.52 1.40 -1.98
C TYR A 40 2.22 0.12 -1.56
N LYS A 41 1.49 -0.78 -0.92
CA LYS A 41 2.02 -2.07 -0.47
C LYS A 41 1.00 -3.16 -0.79
N ALA A 42 1.46 -4.22 -1.45
CA ALA A 42 0.66 -5.42 -1.62
C ALA A 42 0.87 -6.31 -0.39
N MET A 43 -0.22 -6.75 0.20
CA MET A 43 -0.17 -7.53 1.43
C MET A 43 -0.92 -8.84 1.25
N ARG A 44 -0.39 -9.88 1.83
CA ARG A 44 -1.00 -11.20 1.77
C ARG A 44 -1.96 -11.37 2.95
N THR A 45 -3.11 -11.99 2.67
CA THR A 45 -4.01 -12.43 3.72
C THR A 45 -4.73 -13.70 3.26
N ASP A 46 -4.99 -14.58 4.20
CA ASP A 46 -5.84 -15.75 4.00
C ASP A 46 -7.21 -15.55 4.66
N ASP A 47 -7.43 -14.39 5.29
CA ASP A 47 -8.69 -14.05 5.96
C ASP A 47 -9.01 -12.59 5.67
N LEU A 48 -9.65 -12.37 4.53
CA LEU A 48 -9.96 -11.02 4.08
C LEU A 48 -10.84 -10.24 5.05
N PRO A 49 -11.93 -10.83 5.60
CA PRO A 49 -12.76 -10.08 6.55
C PRO A 49 -11.98 -9.62 7.79
N ALA A 50 -11.12 -10.48 8.34
CA ALA A 50 -10.32 -10.12 9.50
C ALA A 50 -9.31 -9.03 9.16
N ALA A 51 -8.69 -9.10 7.97
CA ALA A 51 -7.72 -8.09 7.52
C ALA A 51 -8.40 -6.72 7.39
N VAL A 52 -9.59 -6.68 6.78
CA VAL A 52 -10.33 -5.43 6.60
C VAL A 52 -10.72 -4.85 7.95
N ALA A 53 -11.18 -5.69 8.88
CA ALA A 53 -11.55 -5.24 10.22
C ALA A 53 -10.35 -4.64 10.95
N GLY A 54 -9.17 -5.28 10.81
CA GLY A 54 -7.94 -4.78 11.40
C GLY A 54 -7.52 -3.42 10.84
N ILE A 55 -7.62 -3.26 9.52
CA ILE A 55 -7.29 -2.00 8.87
C ILE A 55 -8.21 -0.87 9.33
N ARG A 56 -9.50 -1.17 9.51
CA ARG A 56 -10.46 -0.17 9.97
C ARG A 56 -10.20 0.31 11.39
N ALA A 57 -9.44 -0.47 12.16
CA ALA A 57 -9.09 -0.09 13.52
C ALA A 57 -7.87 0.84 13.61
N LEU A 58 -7.21 1.07 12.47
CA LEU A 58 -6.01 1.91 12.43
C LEU A 58 -6.32 3.39 12.25
#